data_0d9620cf8062729ce81f5b0fe9d985d1
#
_entry.id   0d9620cf8062729ce81f5b0fe9d985d1
#
_cell.length_a   1.000
_cell.length_b   1.000
_cell.length_c   1.000
_cell.angle_alpha   90.00
_cell.angle_beta   90.00
_cell.angle_gamma   90.00
#
_symmetry.space_group_name_H-M   'P 1'
#
loop_
_entity.id
_entity.type
_entity.pdbx_description
1 polymer ?
#
loop_
_entity_poly.entity_id
_entity_poly.type
_entity_poly.pdbx_seq_one_letter_code
_entity_poly.pdbx_strand_id
1 'polypeptide(L)'
;MFVEHQLIKPDAIEDRDYQRTLSDIASKESALIVLPTGMGKTVVALRVVANVLLKGGKALFLAPTKPLVEQHASYLKEFLVGRKVGVMTGENPPEEREAIWIESDVIASTPQVVANDLRYERVDLRNIKLIIFDEAHRAVGSYAYVDVAAAYREYDGLVLGMTASPGSNRARIKEVCANLGIERIELRSESDPDVAKYVHDIQIDAIEVEVPPDMKRVIFVLRALFEKYVAELVQLKAVDPKRPANRKYLLEVGRALQQRSRSGERHRNLFRAMSLQAMAVKVDHALELAETQGTTALREYLGRLRAESESEEGSKASREIVKAAEYVKAMELVHQMRGEHPKLSRIMTIVARQIQEKPESRIIVFTHYRDTCDLMASKLAEVEGAKVAKLVGQADRGQEKGLKQREQIGVLDQFRSGASNVLVATSVGEEGLDVTSTDLVIFYEPVPSEIRSIQRRGRTGRKRSGKVVVLVTRATRDEAYLYASINKERSMRKGLSRLQHSMEVEAALENEEKDEEDARQAGQRKGGQSHLQDF
;
A
#
# COMPACT_ATOMS: atom_id res chain seq x y z
N MET A 1 0.75 -1.88 32.76
CA MET A 1 0.17 -3.21 32.99
C MET A 1 0.50 -4.04 31.77
N PHE A 2 0.82 -5.32 31.92
CA PHE A 2 1.13 -6.21 30.80
C PHE A 2 -0.07 -7.09 30.46
N VAL A 3 -0.06 -7.67 29.25
CA VAL A 3 -1.11 -8.60 28.82
C VAL A 3 -1.01 -9.89 29.63
N GLU A 4 -2.08 -10.22 30.37
CA GLU A 4 -2.22 -11.46 31.11
C GLU A 4 -3.04 -12.47 30.30
N HIS A 5 -2.38 -13.53 29.81
CA HIS A 5 -3.03 -14.58 29.02
C HIS A 5 -2.19 -15.87 29.04
N GLN A 6 -2.83 -17.04 29.21
CA GLN A 6 -2.14 -18.35 29.37
C GLN A 6 -1.21 -18.70 28.19
N LEU A 7 -1.53 -18.28 26.96
CA LEU A 7 -0.76 -18.55 25.75
C LEU A 7 0.11 -17.37 25.30
N ILE A 8 0.17 -16.29 26.07
CA ILE A 8 1.02 -15.13 25.74
C ILE A 8 2.12 -15.03 26.79
N LYS A 9 3.35 -14.79 26.34
CA LYS A 9 4.52 -14.65 27.20
C LYS A 9 4.27 -13.57 28.24
N PRO A 10 4.41 -13.89 29.55
CA PRO A 10 4.16 -12.93 30.63
C PRO A 10 5.15 -11.76 30.58
N ASP A 11 4.72 -10.61 31.03
CA ASP A 11 5.50 -9.35 31.14
C ASP A 11 6.19 -8.87 29.85
N ALA A 12 5.72 -9.34 28.68
CA ALA A 12 6.38 -9.08 27.41
C ALA A 12 5.66 -8.02 26.56
N ILE A 13 4.35 -7.85 26.75
CA ILE A 13 3.52 -6.96 25.90
C ILE A 13 2.71 -6.04 26.79
N GLU A 14 2.82 -4.73 26.54
CA GLU A 14 2.01 -3.72 27.22
C GLU A 14 0.51 -3.93 26.90
N ASP A 15 -0.33 -3.96 27.95
CA ASP A 15 -1.78 -4.07 27.79
C ASP A 15 -2.39 -2.68 27.54
N ARG A 16 -2.89 -2.47 26.31
CA ARG A 16 -3.53 -1.23 25.88
C ARG A 16 -5.02 -1.45 25.70
N ASP A 17 -5.83 -0.57 26.31
CA ASP A 17 -7.28 -0.71 26.38
C ASP A 17 -7.94 -0.92 25.00
N TYR A 18 -7.57 -0.11 23.99
CA TYR A 18 -8.11 -0.24 22.65
C TYR A 18 -7.75 -1.58 21.97
N GLN A 19 -6.53 -2.11 22.23
CA GLN A 19 -6.12 -3.41 21.68
C GLN A 19 -6.90 -4.55 22.33
N ARG A 20 -7.16 -4.47 23.62
CA ARG A 20 -8.00 -5.41 24.36
C ARG A 20 -9.43 -5.39 23.81
N THR A 21 -10.06 -4.23 23.73
CA THR A 21 -11.41 -4.07 23.19
C THR A 21 -11.54 -4.65 21.78
N LEU A 22 -10.61 -4.28 20.87
CA LEU A 22 -10.60 -4.78 19.50
C LEU A 22 -10.40 -6.30 19.42
N SER A 23 -9.52 -6.86 20.26
CA SER A 23 -9.28 -8.31 20.28
C SER A 23 -10.46 -9.07 20.87
N ASP A 24 -11.15 -8.52 21.85
CA ASP A 24 -12.33 -9.14 22.46
C ASP A 24 -13.50 -9.21 21.48
N ILE A 25 -13.69 -8.15 20.66
CA ILE A 25 -14.67 -8.12 19.58
C ILE A 25 -14.32 -9.17 18.52
N ALA A 26 -13.10 -9.12 17.97
CA ALA A 26 -12.67 -10.01 16.91
C ALA A 26 -12.52 -11.49 17.35
N SER A 27 -12.58 -11.79 18.65
CA SER A 27 -12.61 -13.15 19.19
C SER A 27 -14.03 -13.74 19.28
N LYS A 28 -15.06 -12.93 18.97
CA LYS A 28 -16.48 -13.31 19.01
C LYS A 28 -17.14 -13.22 17.64
N GLU A 29 -16.76 -12.26 16.82
CA GLU A 29 -17.36 -11.94 15.53
C GLU A 29 -16.29 -11.68 14.47
N SER A 30 -16.61 -12.00 13.21
CA SER A 30 -15.74 -11.65 12.09
C SER A 30 -15.69 -10.13 11.90
N ALA A 31 -14.48 -9.55 11.93
CA ALA A 31 -14.33 -8.11 11.96
C ALA A 31 -13.20 -7.60 11.04
N LEU A 32 -13.42 -6.41 10.47
CA LEU A 32 -12.37 -5.61 9.83
C LEU A 32 -11.85 -4.57 10.83
N ILE A 33 -10.62 -4.73 11.27
CA ILE A 33 -9.96 -3.77 12.14
C ILE A 33 -9.15 -2.78 11.31
N VAL A 34 -9.53 -1.51 11.40
CA VAL A 34 -8.82 -0.39 10.80
C VAL A 34 -8.09 0.37 11.89
N LEU A 35 -6.77 0.20 11.95
CA LEU A 35 -5.93 0.76 12.99
C LEU A 35 -4.67 1.38 12.36
N PRO A 36 -4.29 2.64 12.72
CA PRO A 36 -3.11 3.29 12.17
C PRO A 36 -1.84 2.43 12.25
N THR A 37 -0.91 2.67 11.35
CA THR A 37 0.38 1.97 11.35
C THR A 37 1.12 2.27 12.66
N GLY A 38 1.72 1.24 13.28
CA GLY A 38 2.44 1.41 14.56
C GLY A 38 1.57 1.27 15.82
N MET A 39 0.23 1.24 15.68
CA MET A 39 -0.69 1.06 16.81
C MET A 39 -0.88 -0.41 17.23
N GLY A 40 -0.05 -1.32 16.73
CA GLY A 40 0.00 -2.70 17.21
C GLY A 40 -1.11 -3.62 16.69
N LYS A 41 -1.47 -3.53 15.40
CA LYS A 41 -2.33 -4.52 14.72
C LYS A 41 -1.90 -5.97 15.00
N THR A 42 -0.59 -6.22 14.98
CA THR A 42 -0.01 -7.55 15.26
C THR A 42 -0.27 -7.99 16.72
N VAL A 43 -0.34 -7.07 17.69
CA VAL A 43 -0.71 -7.38 19.08
C VAL A 43 -2.17 -7.79 19.17
N VAL A 44 -3.06 -7.07 18.46
CA VAL A 44 -4.48 -7.46 18.38
C VAL A 44 -4.61 -8.86 17.78
N ALA A 45 -3.92 -9.13 16.67
CA ALA A 45 -3.91 -10.45 16.03
C ALA A 45 -3.40 -11.55 16.98
N LEU A 46 -2.29 -11.32 17.70
CA LEU A 46 -1.75 -12.26 18.69
C LEU A 46 -2.78 -12.58 19.77
N ARG A 47 -3.48 -11.58 20.30
CA ARG A 47 -4.53 -11.79 21.33
C ARG A 47 -5.70 -12.59 20.80
N VAL A 48 -6.17 -12.31 19.57
CA VAL A 48 -7.25 -13.09 18.93
C VAL A 48 -6.81 -14.53 18.67
N VAL A 49 -5.59 -14.74 18.15
CA VAL A 49 -5.00 -16.08 17.98
C VAL A 49 -4.97 -16.82 19.30
N ALA A 50 -4.44 -16.21 20.36
CA ALA A 50 -4.35 -16.83 21.67
C ALA A 50 -5.73 -17.22 22.24
N ASN A 51 -6.72 -16.32 22.12
CA ASN A 51 -8.11 -16.59 22.56
C ASN A 51 -8.75 -17.77 21.79
N VAL A 52 -8.53 -17.84 20.48
CA VAL A 52 -9.08 -18.92 19.65
C VAL A 52 -8.39 -20.25 19.93
N LEU A 53 -7.07 -20.27 20.05
CA LEU A 53 -6.31 -21.49 20.36
C LEU A 53 -6.64 -22.09 21.74
N LEU A 54 -7.08 -21.29 22.72
CA LEU A 54 -7.58 -21.81 24.00
C LEU A 54 -8.87 -22.60 23.85
N LYS A 55 -9.72 -22.24 22.88
CA LYS A 55 -10.98 -22.94 22.58
C LYS A 55 -10.77 -24.18 21.70
N GLY A 56 -9.56 -24.39 21.20
CA GLY A 56 -9.19 -25.47 20.28
C GLY A 56 -9.23 -25.04 18.81
N GLY A 57 -8.64 -25.87 17.93
CA GLY A 57 -8.51 -25.60 16.50
C GLY A 57 -7.19 -24.94 16.14
N LYS A 58 -7.10 -24.47 14.89
CA LYS A 58 -5.91 -23.83 14.33
C LYS A 58 -6.20 -22.42 13.84
N ALA A 59 -5.16 -21.60 13.69
CA ALA A 59 -5.26 -20.28 13.08
C ALA A 59 -4.42 -20.20 11.80
N LEU A 60 -4.96 -19.56 10.77
CA LEU A 60 -4.28 -19.27 9.52
C LEU A 60 -4.02 -17.76 9.44
N PHE A 61 -2.76 -17.37 9.35
CA PHE A 61 -2.34 -15.98 9.22
C PHE A 61 -1.85 -15.71 7.79
N LEU A 62 -2.57 -14.89 7.04
CA LEU A 62 -2.24 -14.56 5.65
C LEU A 62 -1.67 -13.16 5.54
N ALA A 63 -0.51 -13.04 4.90
CA ALA A 63 0.11 -11.77 4.58
C ALA A 63 0.51 -11.69 3.10
N PRO A 64 0.47 -10.50 2.46
CA PRO A 64 0.60 -10.37 1.01
C PRO A 64 1.98 -10.69 0.46
N THR A 65 3.02 -10.70 1.29
CA THR A 65 4.42 -10.92 0.87
C THR A 65 5.15 -11.84 1.83
N LYS A 66 6.13 -12.60 1.31
CA LYS A 66 6.96 -13.49 2.12
C LYS A 66 7.62 -12.79 3.32
N PRO A 67 8.25 -11.59 3.19
CA PRO A 67 8.82 -10.90 4.35
C PRO A 67 7.81 -10.61 5.46
N LEU A 68 6.57 -10.24 5.10
CA LEU A 68 5.51 -10.03 6.10
C LEU A 68 5.11 -11.33 6.79
N VAL A 69 4.99 -12.43 6.03
CA VAL A 69 4.72 -13.76 6.58
C VAL A 69 5.79 -14.14 7.60
N GLU A 70 7.07 -14.00 7.25
CA GLU A 70 8.20 -14.30 8.14
C GLU A 70 8.21 -13.40 9.38
N GLN A 71 7.91 -12.11 9.21
CA GLN A 71 7.81 -11.14 10.31
C GLN A 71 6.72 -11.51 11.29
N HIS A 72 5.50 -11.80 10.80
CA HIS A 72 4.37 -12.20 11.66
C HIS A 72 4.63 -13.54 12.34
N ALA A 73 5.18 -14.51 11.61
CA ALA A 73 5.54 -15.81 12.18
C ALA A 73 6.60 -15.67 13.28
N SER A 74 7.63 -14.86 13.07
CA SER A 74 8.66 -14.59 14.09
C SER A 74 8.08 -13.94 15.33
N TYR A 75 7.19 -12.95 15.14
CA TYR A 75 6.48 -12.31 16.25
C TYR A 75 5.62 -13.30 17.02
N LEU A 76 4.84 -14.14 16.33
CA LEU A 76 4.02 -15.16 16.98
C LEU A 76 4.87 -16.21 17.70
N LYS A 77 6.00 -16.66 17.13
CA LYS A 77 6.95 -17.59 17.79
C LYS A 77 7.57 -17.01 19.06
N GLU A 78 7.82 -15.70 19.08
CA GLU A 78 8.42 -15.01 20.22
C GLU A 78 7.44 -14.87 21.40
N PHE A 79 6.16 -14.62 21.10
CA PHE A 79 5.18 -14.22 22.11
C PHE A 79 4.11 -15.28 22.41
N LEU A 80 3.87 -16.29 21.55
CA LEU A 80 2.99 -17.43 21.85
C LEU A 80 3.75 -18.50 22.63
N VAL A 81 3.18 -18.92 23.74
CA VAL A 81 3.76 -19.98 24.60
C VAL A 81 3.09 -21.32 24.33
N GLY A 82 3.91 -22.36 24.16
CA GLY A 82 3.43 -23.74 24.04
C GLY A 82 2.63 -24.05 22.77
N ARG A 83 2.80 -23.25 21.71
CA ARG A 83 2.13 -23.43 20.42
C ARG A 83 3.11 -23.44 19.26
N LYS A 84 2.89 -24.30 18.28
CA LYS A 84 3.75 -24.46 17.10
C LYS A 84 3.29 -23.50 16.00
N VAL A 85 4.20 -22.62 15.53
CA VAL A 85 3.97 -21.68 14.44
C VAL A 85 4.75 -22.16 13.20
N GLY A 86 4.04 -22.54 12.15
CA GLY A 86 4.58 -22.94 10.86
C GLY A 86 4.62 -21.78 9.86
N VAL A 87 5.54 -21.84 8.91
CA VAL A 87 5.66 -20.87 7.81
C VAL A 87 5.58 -21.60 6.49
N MET A 88 4.58 -21.23 5.66
CA MET A 88 4.39 -21.77 4.32
C MET A 88 4.61 -20.70 3.27
N THR A 89 5.55 -20.93 2.36
CA THR A 89 5.84 -20.03 1.24
C THR A 89 6.02 -20.84 -0.05
N GLY A 90 6.08 -20.16 -1.18
CA GLY A 90 6.33 -20.82 -2.48
C GLY A 90 7.71 -21.47 -2.61
N GLU A 91 8.62 -21.27 -1.65
CA GLU A 91 9.93 -21.93 -1.62
C GLU A 91 9.87 -23.32 -0.98
N ASN A 92 8.86 -23.61 -0.17
CA ASN A 92 8.68 -24.93 0.41
C ASN A 92 8.07 -25.89 -0.65
N PRO A 93 8.62 -27.12 -0.81
CA PRO A 93 7.99 -28.16 -1.62
C PRO A 93 6.58 -28.52 -1.11
N PRO A 94 5.69 -29.08 -1.95
CA PRO A 94 4.32 -29.43 -1.54
C PRO A 94 4.25 -30.33 -0.31
N GLU A 95 5.08 -31.36 -0.24
CA GLU A 95 5.12 -32.34 0.86
C GLU A 95 5.51 -31.68 2.19
N GLU A 96 6.45 -30.74 2.15
CA GLU A 96 6.84 -29.97 3.34
C GLU A 96 5.70 -29.05 3.80
N ARG A 97 4.98 -28.42 2.87
CA ARG A 97 3.83 -27.57 3.21
C ARG A 97 2.70 -28.36 3.85
N GLU A 98 2.42 -29.57 3.36
CA GLU A 98 1.44 -30.46 3.95
C GLU A 98 1.83 -30.87 5.38
N ALA A 99 3.10 -31.21 5.63
CA ALA A 99 3.61 -31.48 6.96
C ALA A 99 3.46 -30.26 7.89
N ILE A 100 3.83 -29.06 7.43
CA ILE A 100 3.67 -27.81 8.19
C ILE A 100 2.19 -27.59 8.55
N TRP A 101 1.26 -27.82 7.59
CA TRP A 101 -0.17 -27.66 7.79
C TRP A 101 -0.72 -28.59 8.89
N ILE A 102 -0.29 -29.83 8.89
CA ILE A 102 -0.73 -30.83 9.88
C ILE A 102 -0.17 -30.53 11.27
N GLU A 103 1.11 -30.22 11.37
CA GLU A 103 1.83 -30.14 12.64
C GLU A 103 1.69 -28.80 13.38
N SER A 104 1.29 -27.73 12.70
CA SER A 104 1.28 -26.39 13.30
C SER A 104 -0.08 -26.03 13.89
N ASP A 105 -0.08 -25.32 15.03
CA ASP A 105 -1.27 -24.68 15.61
C ASP A 105 -1.60 -23.37 14.89
N VAL A 106 -0.58 -22.64 14.46
CA VAL A 106 -0.71 -21.42 13.66
C VAL A 106 0.09 -21.55 12.38
N ILE A 107 -0.54 -21.32 11.24
CA ILE A 107 0.10 -21.36 9.92
C ILE A 107 0.20 -19.93 9.39
N ALA A 108 1.41 -19.42 9.18
CA ALA A 108 1.63 -18.15 8.49
C ALA A 108 1.99 -18.40 7.02
N SER A 109 1.26 -17.79 6.09
CA SER A 109 1.46 -18.08 4.66
C SER A 109 1.16 -16.88 3.76
N THR A 110 1.63 -16.94 2.52
CA THR A 110 1.13 -16.06 1.46
C THR A 110 -0.18 -16.61 0.89
N PRO A 111 -1.14 -15.74 0.51
CA PRO A 111 -2.46 -16.20 0.08
C PRO A 111 -2.42 -17.07 -1.19
N GLN A 112 -1.46 -16.81 -2.10
CA GLN A 112 -1.31 -17.58 -3.34
C GLN A 112 -0.93 -19.04 -3.07
N VAL A 113 -0.12 -19.30 -2.06
CA VAL A 113 0.27 -20.67 -1.66
C VAL A 113 -0.95 -21.41 -1.16
N VAL A 114 -1.70 -20.82 -0.22
CA VAL A 114 -2.91 -21.45 0.34
C VAL A 114 -3.97 -21.66 -0.73
N ALA A 115 -4.25 -20.66 -1.56
CA ALA A 115 -5.24 -20.78 -2.66
C ALA A 115 -4.87 -21.91 -3.65
N ASN A 116 -3.58 -22.05 -3.97
CA ASN A 116 -3.12 -23.15 -4.81
C ASN A 116 -3.24 -24.50 -4.13
N ASP A 117 -2.83 -24.61 -2.86
CA ASP A 117 -2.88 -25.89 -2.13
C ASP A 117 -4.32 -26.34 -1.84
N LEU A 118 -5.26 -25.41 -1.64
CA LEU A 118 -6.71 -25.70 -1.61
C LEU A 118 -7.21 -26.21 -2.96
N ARG A 119 -6.84 -25.59 -4.08
CA ARG A 119 -7.23 -26.00 -5.43
C ARG A 119 -6.75 -27.41 -5.80
N TYR A 120 -5.59 -27.80 -5.28
CA TYR A 120 -5.01 -29.12 -5.48
C TYR A 120 -5.36 -30.11 -4.35
N GLU A 121 -6.29 -29.76 -3.46
CA GLU A 121 -6.78 -30.58 -2.33
C GLU A 121 -5.65 -31.08 -1.39
N ARG A 122 -4.54 -30.33 -1.28
CA ARG A 122 -3.41 -30.67 -0.40
C ARG A 122 -3.65 -30.26 1.05
N VAL A 123 -4.50 -29.26 1.25
CA VAL A 123 -4.87 -28.73 2.57
C VAL A 123 -6.38 -28.52 2.63
N ASP A 124 -6.95 -28.59 3.82
CA ASP A 124 -8.36 -28.30 4.07
C ASP A 124 -8.53 -27.30 5.23
N LEU A 125 -9.68 -26.64 5.29
CA LEU A 125 -9.96 -25.59 6.27
C LEU A 125 -10.80 -26.05 7.46
N ARG A 126 -11.16 -27.34 7.58
CA ARG A 126 -12.07 -27.87 8.62
C ARG A 126 -11.63 -27.54 10.04
N ASN A 127 -10.32 -27.63 10.31
CA ASN A 127 -9.75 -27.39 11.63
C ASN A 127 -9.29 -25.94 11.84
N ILE A 128 -9.43 -25.08 10.84
CA ILE A 128 -9.12 -23.66 10.97
C ILE A 128 -10.31 -22.97 11.65
N LYS A 129 -10.07 -22.33 12.79
CA LYS A 129 -11.08 -21.59 13.55
C LYS A 129 -10.91 -20.07 13.45
N LEU A 130 -9.82 -19.63 12.87
CA LEU A 130 -9.53 -18.22 12.62
C LEU A 130 -8.70 -18.07 11.35
N ILE A 131 -9.14 -17.21 10.43
CA ILE A 131 -8.27 -16.70 9.35
C ILE A 131 -8.03 -15.21 9.57
N ILE A 132 -6.75 -14.83 9.54
CA ILE A 132 -6.33 -13.43 9.59
C ILE A 132 -5.85 -13.01 8.20
N PHE A 133 -6.41 -11.91 7.69
CA PHE A 133 -6.00 -11.27 6.44
C PHE A 133 -5.30 -9.95 6.77
N ASP A 134 -3.97 -9.94 6.73
CA ASP A 134 -3.21 -8.68 6.86
C ASP A 134 -3.28 -7.89 5.55
N GLU A 135 -3.28 -6.55 5.65
CA GLU A 135 -3.57 -5.65 4.52
C GLU A 135 -4.85 -6.05 3.76
N ALA A 136 -5.92 -6.28 4.51
CA ALA A 136 -7.22 -6.78 4.05
C ALA A 136 -7.84 -5.97 2.89
N HIS A 137 -7.44 -4.69 2.71
CA HIS A 137 -7.86 -3.85 1.57
C HIS A 137 -7.50 -4.44 0.19
N ARG A 138 -6.67 -5.50 0.14
CA ARG A 138 -6.31 -6.24 -1.08
C ARG A 138 -7.35 -7.29 -1.47
N ALA A 139 -8.33 -7.60 -0.62
CA ALA A 139 -9.35 -8.60 -0.89
C ALA A 139 -10.41 -8.13 -1.90
N VAL A 140 -9.99 -7.82 -3.13
CA VAL A 140 -10.83 -7.35 -4.23
C VAL A 140 -10.41 -7.98 -5.56
N GLY A 141 -11.38 -8.10 -6.48
CA GLY A 141 -11.14 -8.67 -7.81
C GLY A 141 -10.65 -10.12 -7.74
N SER A 142 -9.56 -10.44 -8.45
CA SER A 142 -8.95 -11.78 -8.53
C SER A 142 -7.79 -12.00 -7.56
N TYR A 143 -7.69 -11.22 -6.49
CA TYR A 143 -6.62 -11.44 -5.51
C TYR A 143 -6.89 -12.68 -4.66
N ALA A 144 -5.87 -13.49 -4.40
CA ALA A 144 -6.01 -14.81 -3.76
C ALA A 144 -6.68 -14.81 -2.37
N TYR A 145 -6.80 -13.67 -1.69
CA TYR A 145 -7.62 -13.53 -0.48
C TYR A 145 -9.07 -13.87 -0.73
N VAL A 146 -9.60 -13.48 -1.90
CA VAL A 146 -11.01 -13.73 -2.27
C VAL A 146 -11.26 -15.24 -2.42
N ASP A 147 -10.33 -15.96 -3.07
CA ASP A 147 -10.44 -17.41 -3.26
C ASP A 147 -10.40 -18.15 -1.92
N VAL A 148 -9.45 -17.80 -1.03
CA VAL A 148 -9.33 -18.43 0.29
C VAL A 148 -10.53 -18.13 1.18
N ALA A 149 -11.00 -16.89 1.21
CA ALA A 149 -12.17 -16.49 1.98
C ALA A 149 -13.45 -17.18 1.48
N ALA A 150 -13.62 -17.31 0.15
CA ALA A 150 -14.76 -18.01 -0.44
C ALA A 150 -14.79 -19.50 -0.03
N ALA A 151 -13.63 -20.18 -0.05
CA ALA A 151 -13.52 -21.57 0.42
C ALA A 151 -13.78 -21.71 1.92
N TYR A 152 -13.48 -20.68 2.72
CA TYR A 152 -13.66 -20.72 4.17
C TYR A 152 -15.11 -20.49 4.62
N ARG A 153 -15.97 -19.89 3.79
CA ARG A 153 -17.39 -19.65 4.14
C ARG A 153 -18.20 -20.91 4.43
N GLU A 154 -17.73 -22.05 3.95
CA GLU A 154 -18.38 -23.34 4.22
C GLU A 154 -18.13 -23.85 5.65
N TYR A 155 -17.24 -23.19 6.40
CA TYR A 155 -16.81 -23.60 7.73
C TYR A 155 -17.20 -22.55 8.77
N ASP A 156 -17.52 -23.04 9.98
CA ASP A 156 -17.83 -22.22 11.15
C ASP A 156 -16.53 -21.74 11.81
N GLY A 157 -16.09 -20.53 11.45
CA GLY A 157 -14.89 -19.93 12.00
C GLY A 157 -14.83 -18.41 11.79
N LEU A 158 -13.93 -17.78 12.52
CA LEU A 158 -13.79 -16.32 12.56
C LEU A 158 -12.87 -15.81 11.45
N VAL A 159 -13.18 -14.63 10.95
CA VAL A 159 -12.33 -13.88 10.02
C VAL A 159 -11.93 -12.55 10.65
N LEU A 160 -10.61 -12.32 10.71
CA LEU A 160 -10.04 -11.04 11.11
C LEU A 160 -9.35 -10.36 9.93
N GLY A 161 -9.97 -9.34 9.37
CA GLY A 161 -9.32 -8.43 8.43
C GLY A 161 -8.58 -7.33 9.16
N MET A 162 -7.33 -7.04 8.77
CA MET A 162 -6.56 -5.95 9.36
C MET A 162 -6.01 -5.03 8.27
N THR A 163 -6.11 -3.72 8.47
CA THR A 163 -5.47 -2.75 7.57
C THR A 163 -5.23 -1.42 8.29
N ALA A 164 -4.23 -0.66 7.83
CA ALA A 164 -4.06 0.73 8.26
C ALA A 164 -4.92 1.70 7.44
N SER A 165 -5.28 1.31 6.23
CA SER A 165 -6.04 2.14 5.31
C SER A 165 -6.79 1.29 4.28
N PRO A 166 -8.10 1.13 4.43
CA PRO A 166 -8.91 0.36 3.47
C PRO A 166 -9.23 1.14 2.19
N GLY A 167 -8.79 2.40 2.08
CA GLY A 167 -9.06 3.30 0.97
C GLY A 167 -10.27 4.22 1.20
N SER A 168 -10.44 5.21 0.32
CA SER A 168 -11.49 6.23 0.42
C SER A 168 -12.80 5.87 -0.29
N ASN A 169 -12.82 4.78 -1.07
CA ASN A 169 -13.99 4.35 -1.82
C ASN A 169 -14.86 3.41 -0.99
N ARG A 170 -16.04 3.91 -0.59
CA ARG A 170 -17.01 3.16 0.21
C ARG A 170 -17.48 1.84 -0.45
N ALA A 171 -17.70 1.84 -1.76
CA ALA A 171 -18.11 0.64 -2.47
C ALA A 171 -17.00 -0.44 -2.42
N ARG A 172 -15.73 -0.03 -2.51
CA ARG A 172 -14.60 -0.95 -2.38
C ARG A 172 -14.44 -1.52 -0.97
N ILE A 173 -14.72 -0.72 0.07
CA ILE A 173 -14.69 -1.22 1.45
C ILE A 173 -15.79 -2.26 1.66
N LYS A 174 -17.01 -1.99 1.17
CA LYS A 174 -18.10 -2.97 1.18
C LYS A 174 -17.74 -4.24 0.40
N GLU A 175 -17.09 -4.11 -0.77
CA GLU A 175 -16.58 -5.25 -1.54
C GLU A 175 -15.59 -6.08 -0.74
N VAL A 176 -14.63 -5.46 -0.04
CA VAL A 176 -13.68 -6.16 0.84
C VAL A 176 -14.40 -6.92 1.94
N CYS A 177 -15.32 -6.28 2.66
CA CYS A 177 -16.09 -6.93 3.73
C CYS A 177 -16.92 -8.10 3.19
N ALA A 178 -17.62 -7.89 2.07
CA ALA A 178 -18.42 -8.93 1.42
C ALA A 178 -17.53 -10.11 0.95
N ASN A 179 -16.38 -9.85 0.35
CA ASN A 179 -15.45 -10.89 -0.10
C ASN A 179 -14.87 -11.71 1.06
N LEU A 180 -14.61 -11.08 2.20
CA LEU A 180 -14.05 -11.74 3.38
C LEU A 180 -15.09 -12.34 4.32
N GLY A 181 -16.40 -12.09 4.12
CA GLY A 181 -17.45 -12.51 5.04
C GLY A 181 -17.39 -11.75 6.37
N ILE A 182 -17.11 -10.46 6.32
CA ILE A 182 -16.98 -9.58 7.50
C ILE A 182 -18.22 -8.70 7.58
N GLU A 183 -18.90 -8.73 8.72
CA GLU A 183 -20.10 -7.96 9.01
C GLU A 183 -19.83 -6.74 9.90
N ARG A 184 -18.70 -6.74 10.61
CA ARG A 184 -18.35 -5.67 11.56
C ARG A 184 -17.08 -4.93 11.16
N ILE A 185 -17.13 -3.59 11.26
CA ILE A 185 -15.96 -2.73 11.06
C ILE A 185 -15.65 -2.01 12.37
N GLU A 186 -14.43 -2.18 12.86
CA GLU A 186 -13.90 -1.45 14.00
C GLU A 186 -12.81 -0.48 13.55
N LEU A 187 -13.07 0.80 13.74
CA LEU A 187 -12.15 1.88 13.41
C LEU A 187 -11.59 2.51 14.67
N ARG A 188 -10.28 2.67 14.72
CA ARG A 188 -9.62 3.55 15.68
C ARG A 188 -8.70 4.50 14.96
N SER A 189 -8.76 5.77 15.35
CA SER A 189 -7.90 6.84 14.86
C SER A 189 -6.91 7.27 15.95
N GLU A 190 -5.88 7.99 15.55
CA GLU A 190 -4.91 8.55 16.49
C GLU A 190 -5.52 9.57 17.48
N SER A 191 -6.67 10.16 17.12
CA SER A 191 -7.40 11.14 17.94
C SER A 191 -8.42 10.52 18.90
N ASP A 192 -8.67 9.21 18.81
CA ASP A 192 -9.63 8.56 19.70
C ASP A 192 -9.10 8.52 21.14
N PRO A 193 -9.94 8.80 22.14
CA PRO A 193 -9.49 8.98 23.54
C PRO A 193 -8.74 7.77 24.11
N ASP A 194 -9.10 6.55 23.69
CA ASP A 194 -8.47 5.31 24.10
C ASP A 194 -7.12 5.05 23.40
N VAL A 195 -6.88 5.70 22.24
CA VAL A 195 -5.66 5.58 21.43
C VAL A 195 -4.70 6.75 21.67
N ALA A 196 -5.20 7.98 21.81
CA ALA A 196 -4.41 9.22 21.83
C ALA A 196 -3.28 9.21 22.88
N LYS A 197 -3.50 8.58 24.03
CA LYS A 197 -2.49 8.46 25.11
C LYS A 197 -1.28 7.57 24.74
N TYR A 198 -1.37 6.79 23.66
CA TYR A 198 -0.29 5.93 23.16
C TYR A 198 0.33 6.43 21.86
N VAL A 199 -0.17 7.53 21.31
CA VAL A 199 0.33 8.13 20.08
C VAL A 199 1.45 9.10 20.41
N HIS A 200 2.57 8.95 19.73
CA HIS A 200 3.62 9.96 19.76
C HIS A 200 3.37 10.98 18.65
N ASP A 201 3.58 12.25 18.95
CA ASP A 201 3.39 13.32 17.98
C ASP A 201 4.28 13.12 16.75
N ILE A 202 3.64 13.17 15.57
CA ILE A 202 4.32 13.17 14.28
C ILE A 202 4.18 14.59 13.71
N GLN A 203 5.27 15.33 13.71
CA GLN A 203 5.33 16.63 13.05
C GLN A 203 5.41 16.41 11.53
N ILE A 204 4.48 17.01 10.78
CA ILE A 204 4.45 16.93 9.32
C ILE A 204 4.71 18.32 8.76
N ASP A 205 5.85 18.50 8.11
CA ASP A 205 6.26 19.76 7.49
C ASP A 205 6.20 19.61 5.96
N ALA A 206 5.41 20.44 5.29
CA ALA A 206 5.47 20.59 3.83
C ALA A 206 6.46 21.72 3.48
N ILE A 207 7.50 21.38 2.72
CA ILE A 207 8.51 22.34 2.28
C ILE A 207 8.33 22.60 0.80
N GLU A 208 7.96 23.84 0.47
CA GLU A 208 7.77 24.29 -0.91
C GLU A 208 9.10 24.66 -1.55
N VAL A 209 9.24 24.29 -2.82
CA VAL A 209 10.36 24.68 -3.69
C VAL A 209 9.86 25.21 -5.02
N GLU A 210 10.61 26.14 -5.63
CA GLU A 210 10.28 26.68 -6.94
C GLU A 210 10.95 25.89 -8.07
N VAL A 211 10.25 25.76 -9.20
CA VAL A 211 10.87 25.25 -10.43
C VAL A 211 11.93 26.25 -10.93
N PRO A 212 13.17 25.81 -11.20
CA PRO A 212 14.21 26.68 -11.73
C PRO A 212 13.81 27.32 -13.07
N PRO A 213 14.23 28.58 -13.35
CA PRO A 213 13.88 29.27 -14.59
C PRO A 213 14.21 28.48 -15.85
N ASP A 214 15.37 27.81 -15.87
CA ASP A 214 15.79 26.98 -17.01
C ASP A 214 14.85 25.79 -17.21
N MET A 215 14.44 25.14 -16.15
CA MET A 215 13.48 24.04 -16.21
C MET A 215 12.08 24.53 -16.63
N LYS A 216 11.66 25.74 -16.23
CA LYS A 216 10.40 26.34 -16.72
C LYS A 216 10.39 26.48 -18.25
N ARG A 217 11.53 26.78 -18.86
CA ARG A 217 11.66 26.82 -20.33
C ARG A 217 11.47 25.44 -20.97
N VAL A 218 12.06 24.42 -20.38
CA VAL A 218 11.89 23.04 -20.85
C VAL A 218 10.44 22.58 -20.72
N ILE A 219 9.81 22.86 -19.58
CA ILE A 219 8.39 22.56 -19.32
C ILE A 219 7.50 23.25 -20.36
N PHE A 220 7.75 24.50 -20.66
CA PHE A 220 6.98 25.23 -21.67
C PHE A 220 7.04 24.55 -23.04
N VAL A 221 8.22 24.17 -23.49
CA VAL A 221 8.41 23.48 -24.79
C VAL A 221 7.74 22.11 -24.82
N LEU A 222 7.91 21.31 -23.78
CA LEU A 222 7.27 19.98 -23.67
C LEU A 222 5.74 20.11 -23.57
N ARG A 223 5.24 21.15 -22.92
CA ARG A 223 3.79 21.41 -22.81
C ARG A 223 3.19 21.76 -24.17
N ALA A 224 3.86 22.58 -24.97
CA ALA A 224 3.44 22.84 -26.34
C ALA A 224 3.33 21.58 -27.20
N LEU A 225 4.30 20.67 -27.06
CA LEU A 225 4.24 19.36 -27.74
C LEU A 225 3.08 18.49 -27.26
N PHE A 226 2.85 18.45 -25.96
CA PHE A 226 1.72 17.72 -25.36
C PHE A 226 0.38 18.25 -25.86
N GLU A 227 0.19 19.56 -25.81
CA GLU A 227 -1.05 20.23 -26.26
C GLU A 227 -1.32 19.99 -27.73
N LYS A 228 -0.29 20.00 -28.59
CA LYS A 228 -0.39 19.64 -30.00
C LYS A 228 -0.96 18.24 -30.20
N TYR A 229 -0.46 17.23 -29.49
CA TYR A 229 -0.97 15.86 -29.60
C TYR A 229 -2.40 15.74 -29.05
N VAL A 230 -2.71 16.41 -27.96
CA VAL A 230 -4.07 16.43 -27.41
C VAL A 230 -5.05 17.11 -28.37
N ALA A 231 -4.68 18.23 -29.00
CA ALA A 231 -5.51 18.91 -29.99
C ALA A 231 -5.85 18.00 -31.20
N GLU A 232 -4.86 17.26 -31.71
CA GLU A 232 -5.11 16.28 -32.77
C GLU A 232 -6.06 15.14 -32.29
N LEU A 233 -5.92 14.66 -31.04
CA LEU A 233 -6.84 13.67 -30.47
C LEU A 233 -8.28 14.20 -30.36
N VAL A 234 -8.46 15.47 -30.02
CA VAL A 234 -9.78 16.14 -30.01
C VAL A 234 -10.36 16.21 -31.41
N GLN A 235 -9.56 16.59 -32.42
CA GLN A 235 -9.99 16.62 -33.82
C GLN A 235 -10.44 15.24 -34.31
N LEU A 236 -9.77 14.17 -33.89
CA LEU A 236 -10.15 12.79 -34.19
C LEU A 236 -11.31 12.28 -33.33
N LYS A 237 -11.89 13.11 -32.46
CA LYS A 237 -12.97 12.78 -31.51
C LYS A 237 -12.60 11.60 -30.56
N ALA A 238 -11.31 11.43 -30.29
CA ALA A 238 -10.81 10.41 -29.38
C ALA A 238 -10.78 10.90 -27.92
N VAL A 239 -10.72 12.20 -27.71
CA VAL A 239 -10.68 12.87 -26.39
C VAL A 239 -11.76 13.92 -26.33
N ASP A 240 -12.48 13.99 -25.20
CA ASP A 240 -13.45 15.04 -24.91
C ASP A 240 -12.70 16.32 -24.49
N PRO A 241 -12.86 17.45 -25.23
CA PRO A 241 -12.19 18.71 -24.91
C PRO A 241 -12.62 19.32 -23.57
N LYS A 242 -13.75 18.88 -22.99
CA LYS A 242 -14.24 19.34 -21.68
C LYS A 242 -13.56 18.63 -20.51
N ARG A 243 -12.87 17.53 -20.75
CA ARG A 243 -12.16 16.77 -19.72
C ARG A 243 -10.67 17.08 -19.75
N PRO A 244 -10.02 17.34 -18.59
CA PRO A 244 -8.56 17.51 -18.53
C PRO A 244 -7.85 16.28 -19.09
N ALA A 245 -6.94 16.47 -20.03
CA ALA A 245 -6.14 15.42 -20.66
C ALA A 245 -5.02 14.96 -19.73
N ASN A 246 -5.36 14.54 -18.50
CA ASN A 246 -4.39 13.98 -17.57
C ASN A 246 -4.07 12.51 -17.89
N ARG A 247 -2.98 12.00 -17.32
CA ARG A 247 -2.47 10.64 -17.57
C ARG A 247 -3.53 9.56 -17.38
N LYS A 248 -4.37 9.66 -16.33
CA LYS A 248 -5.43 8.68 -16.08
C LYS A 248 -6.42 8.64 -17.22
N TYR A 249 -6.91 9.80 -17.65
CA TYR A 249 -7.86 9.89 -18.76
C TYR A 249 -7.25 9.42 -20.09
N LEU A 250 -6.01 9.80 -20.39
CA LEU A 250 -5.32 9.31 -21.58
C LEU A 250 -5.15 7.79 -21.60
N LEU A 251 -4.89 7.16 -20.46
CA LEU A 251 -4.84 5.69 -20.35
C LEU A 251 -6.22 5.04 -20.52
N GLU A 252 -7.30 5.67 -20.03
CA GLU A 252 -8.68 5.23 -20.30
C GLU A 252 -9.00 5.27 -21.80
N VAL A 253 -8.66 6.38 -22.46
CA VAL A 253 -8.78 6.54 -23.92
C VAL A 253 -7.99 5.46 -24.67
N GLY A 254 -6.75 5.20 -24.25
CA GLY A 254 -5.92 4.15 -24.86
C GLY A 254 -6.57 2.76 -24.79
N ARG A 255 -7.15 2.41 -23.64
CA ARG A 255 -7.88 1.13 -23.48
C ARG A 255 -9.12 1.06 -24.38
N ALA A 256 -9.89 2.13 -24.47
CA ALA A 256 -11.05 2.20 -25.35
C ALA A 256 -10.67 2.07 -26.82
N LEU A 257 -9.62 2.76 -27.27
CA LEU A 257 -9.11 2.63 -28.65
C LEU A 257 -8.61 1.22 -28.97
N GLN A 258 -7.91 0.58 -28.04
CA GLN A 258 -7.46 -0.81 -28.19
C GLN A 258 -8.64 -1.79 -28.29
N GLN A 259 -9.69 -1.60 -27.48
CA GLN A 259 -10.89 -2.41 -27.52
C GLN A 259 -11.60 -2.30 -28.88
N ARG A 260 -11.75 -1.07 -29.41
CA ARG A 260 -12.30 -0.84 -30.77
C ARG A 260 -11.47 -1.53 -31.85
N SER A 261 -10.14 -1.48 -31.75
CA SER A 261 -9.26 -2.18 -32.68
C SER A 261 -9.43 -3.72 -32.61
N ARG A 262 -9.62 -4.28 -31.41
CA ARG A 262 -9.85 -5.71 -31.20
C ARG A 262 -11.23 -6.18 -31.68
N SER A 263 -12.25 -5.30 -31.62
CA SER A 263 -13.60 -5.58 -32.13
C SER A 263 -13.72 -5.50 -33.66
N GLY A 264 -12.59 -5.34 -34.37
CA GLY A 264 -12.55 -5.37 -35.82
C GLY A 264 -12.57 -4.02 -36.52
N GLU A 265 -12.66 -2.92 -35.78
CA GLU A 265 -12.57 -1.57 -36.36
C GLU A 265 -11.14 -1.28 -36.83
N ARG A 266 -10.95 -1.15 -38.16
CA ARG A 266 -9.64 -0.95 -38.77
C ARG A 266 -9.67 0.20 -39.76
N HIS A 267 -9.55 1.42 -39.29
CA HIS A 267 -9.42 2.60 -40.17
C HIS A 267 -8.25 3.50 -39.74
N ARG A 268 -7.76 4.29 -40.69
CA ARG A 268 -6.57 5.13 -40.53
C ARG A 268 -6.64 6.05 -39.29
N ASN A 269 -7.80 6.65 -39.02
CA ASN A 269 -7.98 7.56 -37.89
C ASN A 269 -7.88 6.86 -36.54
N LEU A 270 -8.33 5.59 -36.42
CA LEU A 270 -8.17 4.81 -35.19
C LEU A 270 -6.69 4.58 -34.88
N PHE A 271 -5.91 4.13 -35.86
CA PHE A 271 -4.48 3.90 -35.67
C PHE A 271 -3.71 5.20 -35.41
N ARG A 272 -4.12 6.32 -36.06
CA ARG A 272 -3.54 7.63 -35.78
C ARG A 272 -3.86 8.06 -34.35
N ALA A 273 -5.09 7.91 -33.87
CA ALA A 273 -5.49 8.21 -32.49
C ALA A 273 -4.73 7.36 -31.46
N MET A 274 -4.51 6.07 -31.71
CA MET A 274 -3.70 5.20 -30.84
C MET A 274 -2.24 5.68 -30.77
N SER A 275 -1.64 6.07 -31.91
CA SER A 275 -0.27 6.61 -31.94
C SER A 275 -0.17 7.95 -31.18
N LEU A 276 -1.12 8.88 -31.41
CA LEU A 276 -1.18 10.18 -30.72
C LEU A 276 -1.37 10.01 -29.20
N GLN A 277 -2.24 9.09 -28.80
CA GLN A 277 -2.45 8.79 -27.38
C GLN A 277 -1.17 8.29 -26.72
N ALA A 278 -0.44 7.37 -27.38
CA ALA A 278 0.83 6.86 -26.87
C ALA A 278 1.89 7.98 -26.80
N MET A 279 1.95 8.86 -27.81
CA MET A 279 2.85 10.03 -27.80
C MET A 279 2.48 11.00 -26.67
N ALA A 280 1.20 11.33 -26.49
CA ALA A 280 0.74 12.19 -25.42
C ALA A 280 1.11 11.65 -24.04
N VAL A 281 0.93 10.36 -23.79
CA VAL A 281 1.32 9.71 -22.51
C VAL A 281 2.84 9.79 -22.27
N LYS A 282 3.67 9.59 -23.31
CA LYS A 282 5.13 9.68 -23.19
C LYS A 282 5.59 11.11 -22.91
N VAL A 283 5.01 12.12 -23.56
CA VAL A 283 5.33 13.53 -23.32
C VAL A 283 4.79 13.99 -21.96
N ASP A 284 3.60 13.55 -21.56
CA ASP A 284 3.07 13.80 -20.23
C ASP A 284 4.01 13.28 -19.11
N HIS A 285 4.63 12.12 -19.34
CA HIS A 285 5.64 11.60 -18.41
C HIS A 285 6.92 12.46 -18.39
N ALA A 286 7.38 12.95 -19.53
CA ALA A 286 8.50 13.89 -19.58
C ALA A 286 8.20 15.19 -18.80
N LEU A 287 6.97 15.71 -18.94
CA LEU A 287 6.50 16.86 -18.16
C LEU A 287 6.51 16.59 -16.66
N GLU A 288 6.01 15.42 -16.22
CA GLU A 288 6.04 15.01 -14.82
C GLU A 288 7.47 14.99 -14.27
N LEU A 289 8.42 14.41 -15.00
CA LEU A 289 9.83 14.39 -14.60
C LEU A 289 10.43 15.81 -14.52
N ALA A 290 10.13 16.67 -15.49
CA ALA A 290 10.59 18.06 -15.47
C ALA A 290 10.02 18.86 -14.29
N GLU A 291 8.76 18.66 -13.96
CA GLU A 291 8.06 19.37 -12.89
C GLU A 291 8.48 18.91 -11.49
N THR A 292 8.82 17.60 -11.31
CA THR A 292 8.91 17.01 -9.98
C THR A 292 10.23 16.32 -9.66
N GLN A 293 10.98 15.83 -10.68
CA GLN A 293 12.16 14.99 -10.46
C GLN A 293 13.48 15.71 -10.76
N GLY A 294 13.55 16.48 -11.82
CA GLY A 294 14.70 17.30 -12.16
C GLY A 294 15.44 16.91 -13.44
N THR A 295 16.63 17.50 -13.58
CA THR A 295 17.38 17.51 -14.82
C THR A 295 17.88 16.13 -15.22
N THR A 296 18.49 15.40 -14.30
CA THR A 296 19.06 14.06 -14.58
C THR A 296 17.97 13.07 -14.98
N ALA A 297 16.89 12.93 -14.23
CA ALA A 297 15.82 11.99 -14.54
C ALA A 297 15.14 12.33 -15.89
N LEU A 298 14.94 13.62 -16.19
CA LEU A 298 14.39 14.05 -17.47
C LEU A 298 15.36 13.75 -18.63
N ARG A 299 16.66 14.05 -18.47
CA ARG A 299 17.69 13.80 -19.48
C ARG A 299 17.77 12.33 -19.85
N GLU A 300 17.80 11.46 -18.86
CA GLU A 300 17.82 10.03 -19.07
C GLU A 300 16.56 9.51 -19.76
N TYR A 301 15.38 10.02 -19.37
CA TYR A 301 14.14 9.62 -20.00
C TYR A 301 14.08 10.05 -21.47
N LEU A 302 14.43 11.29 -21.77
CA LEU A 302 14.48 11.78 -23.16
C LEU A 302 15.53 11.01 -23.98
N GLY A 303 16.68 10.68 -23.38
CA GLY A 303 17.70 9.82 -23.99
C GLY A 303 17.17 8.41 -24.28
N ARG A 304 16.41 7.80 -23.37
CA ARG A 304 15.75 6.51 -23.59
C ARG A 304 14.74 6.55 -24.74
N LEU A 305 13.96 7.63 -24.86
CA LEU A 305 13.04 7.81 -26.01
C LEU A 305 13.79 7.85 -27.34
N ARG A 306 14.98 8.47 -27.35
CA ARG A 306 15.83 8.49 -28.54
C ARG A 306 16.38 7.11 -28.88
N ALA A 307 16.96 6.42 -27.91
CA ALA A 307 17.47 5.07 -28.09
C ALA A 307 16.37 4.10 -28.55
N GLU A 308 15.16 4.19 -27.95
CA GLU A 308 13.99 3.42 -28.39
C GLU A 308 13.62 3.73 -29.85
N SER A 309 13.73 5.00 -30.28
CA SER A 309 13.40 5.37 -31.65
C SER A 309 14.37 4.81 -32.70
N GLU A 310 15.61 4.56 -32.31
CA GLU A 310 16.68 4.01 -33.15
C GLU A 310 16.67 2.47 -33.15
N SER A 311 15.98 1.82 -32.21
CA SER A 311 15.85 0.35 -32.13
C SER A 311 14.89 -0.20 -33.18
N GLU A 312 15.17 -1.39 -33.73
CA GLU A 312 14.28 -2.10 -34.66
C GLU A 312 12.92 -2.40 -34.05
N GLU A 313 12.87 -2.76 -32.78
CA GLU A 313 11.66 -3.02 -32.00
C GLU A 313 11.02 -1.74 -31.42
N GLY A 314 11.62 -0.59 -31.67
CA GLY A 314 11.20 0.69 -31.12
C GLY A 314 9.80 1.12 -31.54
N SER A 315 9.07 1.74 -30.61
CA SER A 315 7.69 2.15 -30.83
C SER A 315 7.60 3.27 -31.89
N LYS A 316 6.56 3.21 -32.73
CA LYS A 316 6.24 4.29 -33.68
C LYS A 316 6.08 5.63 -32.97
N ALA A 317 5.52 5.64 -31.76
CA ALA A 317 5.35 6.85 -30.97
C ALA A 317 6.69 7.52 -30.65
N SER A 318 7.71 6.76 -30.21
CA SER A 318 9.03 7.33 -29.94
C SER A 318 9.70 7.87 -31.20
N ARG A 319 9.58 7.17 -32.33
CA ARG A 319 10.10 7.64 -33.61
C ARG A 319 9.48 8.96 -34.08
N GLU A 320 8.17 9.17 -33.82
CA GLU A 320 7.51 10.42 -34.16
C GLU A 320 7.84 11.55 -33.15
N ILE A 321 7.93 11.26 -31.85
CA ILE A 321 8.29 12.26 -30.82
C ILE A 321 9.69 12.83 -31.10
N VAL A 322 10.68 11.96 -31.36
CA VAL A 322 12.08 12.38 -31.51
C VAL A 322 12.29 13.31 -32.74
N LYS A 323 11.40 13.22 -33.73
CA LYS A 323 11.41 14.11 -34.91
C LYS A 323 10.75 15.47 -34.67
N ALA A 324 10.01 15.62 -33.58
CA ALA A 324 9.34 16.88 -33.27
C ALA A 324 10.35 17.99 -32.90
N ALA A 325 10.20 19.18 -33.46
CA ALA A 325 11.08 20.32 -33.18
C ALA A 325 11.11 20.67 -31.67
N GLU A 326 9.98 20.51 -31.01
CA GLU A 326 9.82 20.73 -29.57
C GLU A 326 10.65 19.74 -28.75
N TYR A 327 10.72 18.45 -29.16
CA TYR A 327 11.56 17.45 -28.49
C TYR A 327 13.05 17.80 -28.66
N VAL A 328 13.48 18.13 -29.89
CA VAL A 328 14.86 18.52 -30.15
C VAL A 328 15.24 19.72 -29.30
N LYS A 329 14.36 20.73 -29.23
CA LYS A 329 14.58 21.92 -28.41
C LYS A 329 14.65 21.62 -26.91
N ALA A 330 13.77 20.72 -26.41
CA ALA A 330 13.80 20.30 -25.02
C ALA A 330 15.12 19.59 -24.69
N MET A 331 15.61 18.70 -25.57
CA MET A 331 16.89 18.02 -25.42
C MET A 331 18.06 19.01 -25.36
N GLU A 332 18.11 19.99 -26.25
CA GLU A 332 19.14 21.05 -26.25
C GLU A 332 19.16 21.78 -24.90
N LEU A 333 17.99 22.24 -24.44
CA LEU A 333 17.86 22.97 -23.19
C LEU A 333 18.33 22.12 -22.00
N VAL A 334 17.88 20.86 -21.92
CA VAL A 334 18.26 19.94 -20.83
C VAL A 334 19.77 19.65 -20.81
N HIS A 335 20.41 19.54 -22.00
CA HIS A 335 21.87 19.34 -22.07
C HIS A 335 22.68 20.55 -21.60
N GLN A 336 22.14 21.75 -21.78
CA GLN A 336 22.78 23.00 -21.32
C GLN A 336 22.63 23.22 -19.81
N MET A 337 21.67 22.53 -19.16
CA MET A 337 21.45 22.67 -17.72
C MET A 337 22.56 21.98 -16.91
N ARG A 338 23.13 22.71 -15.96
CA ARG A 338 24.17 22.21 -15.04
C ARG A 338 23.63 21.91 -13.64
N GLY A 339 22.49 22.45 -13.28
CA GLY A 339 21.87 22.31 -11.95
C GLY A 339 20.85 21.18 -11.91
N GLU A 340 20.68 20.61 -10.72
CA GLU A 340 19.61 19.67 -10.41
C GLU A 340 18.37 20.37 -9.83
N HIS A 341 17.32 19.61 -9.60
CA HIS A 341 16.11 20.13 -8.95
C HIS A 341 16.42 20.63 -7.53
N PRO A 342 15.90 21.80 -7.09
CA PRO A 342 16.16 22.36 -5.76
C PRO A 342 15.79 21.45 -4.60
N LYS A 343 14.88 20.49 -4.79
CA LYS A 343 14.56 19.47 -3.80
C LYS A 343 15.80 18.69 -3.35
N LEU A 344 16.72 18.38 -4.27
CA LEU A 344 17.91 17.59 -3.94
C LEU A 344 18.81 18.31 -2.93
N SER A 345 19.14 19.57 -3.17
CA SER A 345 19.93 20.39 -2.24
C SER A 345 19.20 20.58 -0.90
N ARG A 346 17.87 20.70 -0.95
CA ARG A 346 17.07 20.83 0.26
C ARG A 346 17.12 19.56 1.11
N ILE A 347 17.02 18.37 0.51
CA ILE A 347 17.16 17.10 1.22
C ILE A 347 18.56 16.97 1.84
N MET A 348 19.61 17.27 1.08
CA MET A 348 20.98 17.22 1.59
C MET A 348 21.12 18.09 2.85
N THR A 349 20.60 19.32 2.83
CA THR A 349 20.60 20.21 3.98
C THR A 349 19.82 19.66 5.18
N ILE A 350 18.64 19.07 4.94
CA ILE A 350 17.81 18.49 6.01
C ILE A 350 18.51 17.28 6.64
N VAL A 351 19.07 16.39 5.81
CA VAL A 351 19.77 15.19 6.28
C VAL A 351 21.05 15.56 7.04
N ALA A 352 21.85 16.51 6.51
CA ALA A 352 23.05 16.99 7.19
C ALA A 352 22.73 17.57 8.57
N ARG A 353 21.72 18.44 8.64
CA ARG A 353 21.27 19.02 9.91
C ARG A 353 20.80 17.93 10.90
N GLN A 354 19.99 16.97 10.43
CA GLN A 354 19.48 15.90 11.28
C GLN A 354 20.61 15.04 11.86
N ILE A 355 21.62 14.69 11.04
CA ILE A 355 22.78 13.91 11.49
C ILE A 355 23.66 14.72 12.44
N GLN A 356 23.84 16.02 12.21
CA GLN A 356 24.58 16.90 13.08
C GLN A 356 23.92 17.05 14.46
N GLU A 357 22.58 17.24 14.48
CA GLU A 357 21.81 17.35 15.73
C GLU A 357 21.70 16.01 16.47
N LYS A 358 21.65 14.90 15.75
CA LYS A 358 21.51 13.54 16.30
C LYS A 358 22.22 12.52 15.44
N PRO A 359 23.50 12.22 15.70
CA PRO A 359 24.33 11.32 14.87
C PRO A 359 23.80 9.90 14.71
N GLU A 360 23.06 9.38 15.70
CA GLU A 360 22.44 8.05 15.63
C GLU A 360 21.07 8.04 14.95
N SER A 361 20.61 9.17 14.38
CA SER A 361 19.32 9.26 13.69
C SER A 361 19.20 8.25 12.57
N ARG A 362 18.02 7.65 12.46
CA ARG A 362 17.59 6.83 11.34
C ARG A 362 16.71 7.65 10.41
N ILE A 363 17.11 7.78 9.16
CA ILE A 363 16.46 8.63 8.15
C ILE A 363 16.01 7.78 6.98
N ILE A 364 14.75 7.92 6.54
CA ILE A 364 14.27 7.33 5.28
C ILE A 364 13.91 8.43 4.31
N VAL A 365 14.36 8.29 3.08
CA VAL A 365 14.00 9.17 1.96
C VAL A 365 13.23 8.35 0.93
N PHE A 366 11.96 8.68 0.70
CA PHE A 366 11.13 8.05 -0.29
C PHE A 366 11.09 8.81 -1.60
N THR A 367 11.21 8.08 -2.71
CA THR A 367 10.95 8.58 -4.06
C THR A 367 10.17 7.55 -4.88
N HIS A 368 9.53 7.97 -5.97
CA HIS A 368 8.79 7.08 -6.86
C HIS A 368 9.68 6.47 -7.95
N TYR A 369 10.72 7.19 -8.37
CA TYR A 369 11.53 6.84 -9.54
C TYR A 369 12.89 6.29 -9.12
N ARG A 370 13.36 5.23 -9.82
CA ARG A 370 14.67 4.60 -9.57
C ARG A 370 15.81 5.56 -9.88
N ASP A 371 15.75 6.22 -11.04
CA ASP A 371 16.77 7.18 -11.48
C ASP A 371 16.98 8.27 -10.40
N THR A 372 15.89 8.78 -9.82
CA THR A 372 15.94 9.72 -8.70
C THR A 372 16.47 9.08 -7.42
N CYS A 373 16.13 7.80 -7.16
CA CYS A 373 16.65 7.06 -6.00
C CYS A 373 18.18 6.91 -6.08
N ASP A 374 18.71 6.61 -7.26
CA ASP A 374 20.15 6.46 -7.49
C ASP A 374 20.90 7.79 -7.35
N LEU A 375 20.37 8.84 -7.95
CA LEU A 375 20.90 10.20 -7.81
C LEU A 375 20.92 10.64 -6.35
N MET A 376 19.81 10.44 -5.61
CA MET A 376 19.74 10.78 -4.19
C MET A 376 20.71 9.97 -3.34
N ALA A 377 20.80 8.66 -3.56
CA ALA A 377 21.73 7.82 -2.81
C ALA A 377 23.17 8.27 -3.01
N SER A 378 23.56 8.58 -4.25
CA SER A 378 24.88 9.12 -4.57
C SER A 378 25.13 10.47 -3.88
N LYS A 379 24.18 11.40 -3.98
CA LYS A 379 24.34 12.75 -3.41
C LYS A 379 24.28 12.78 -1.89
N LEU A 380 23.48 11.95 -1.27
CA LEU A 380 23.42 11.85 0.19
C LEU A 380 24.68 11.17 0.78
N ALA A 381 25.38 10.33 0.00
CA ALA A 381 26.66 9.77 0.42
C ALA A 381 27.80 10.83 0.52
N GLU A 382 27.61 12.01 -0.12
CA GLU A 382 28.52 13.16 0.01
C GLU A 382 28.30 13.93 1.35
N VAL A 383 27.22 13.66 2.07
CA VAL A 383 26.90 14.32 3.35
C VAL A 383 27.72 13.70 4.46
N GLU A 384 28.42 14.53 5.23
CA GLU A 384 29.25 14.08 6.34
C GLU A 384 28.42 13.31 7.39
N GLY A 385 28.91 12.13 7.78
CA GLY A 385 28.23 11.23 8.71
C GLY A 385 27.09 10.41 8.12
N ALA A 386 26.71 10.59 6.86
CA ALA A 386 25.70 9.78 6.20
C ALA A 386 26.29 8.45 5.72
N LYS A 387 25.67 7.35 6.16
CA LYS A 387 25.92 5.98 5.68
C LYS A 387 24.70 5.52 4.92
N VAL A 388 24.73 5.70 3.59
CA VAL A 388 23.55 5.55 2.74
C VAL A 388 23.39 4.12 2.25
N ALA A 389 22.18 3.59 2.37
CA ALA A 389 21.75 2.35 1.75
C ALA A 389 20.60 2.62 0.77
N LYS A 390 20.49 1.83 -0.31
CA LYS A 390 19.47 1.94 -1.35
C LYS A 390 18.56 0.72 -1.35
N LEU A 391 17.22 0.95 -1.39
CA LEU A 391 16.21 -0.10 -1.43
C LEU A 391 15.27 0.10 -2.62
N VAL A 392 15.36 -0.79 -3.62
CA VAL A 392 14.56 -0.77 -4.85
C VAL A 392 13.89 -2.11 -5.10
N GLY A 393 12.87 -2.12 -5.98
CA GLY A 393 12.13 -3.34 -6.31
C GLY A 393 12.92 -4.36 -7.12
N GLN A 394 12.39 -5.58 -7.20
CA GLN A 394 13.01 -6.75 -7.85
C GLN A 394 12.98 -6.69 -9.38
N ALA A 395 12.02 -5.98 -9.97
CA ALA A 395 11.88 -5.95 -11.42
C ALA A 395 13.07 -5.28 -12.10
N ASP A 396 13.67 -5.92 -13.10
CA ASP A 396 14.70 -5.32 -13.93
C ASP A 396 14.10 -4.22 -14.83
N ARG A 397 14.85 -3.15 -15.08
CA ARG A 397 14.47 -2.09 -16.01
C ARG A 397 15.64 -1.78 -16.95
N GLY A 398 15.57 -2.27 -18.20
CA GLY A 398 16.64 -2.10 -19.16
C GLY A 398 17.93 -2.78 -18.68
N GLN A 399 19.00 -2.01 -18.51
CA GLN A 399 20.29 -2.51 -17.99
C GLN A 399 20.35 -2.53 -16.44
N GLU A 400 19.41 -1.91 -15.75
CA GLU A 400 19.37 -1.86 -14.30
C GLU A 400 18.75 -3.13 -13.71
N LYS A 401 19.53 -3.86 -12.92
CA LYS A 401 19.04 -5.02 -12.15
C LYS A 401 18.25 -4.56 -10.93
N GLY A 402 17.09 -5.17 -10.70
CA GLY A 402 16.38 -5.06 -9.45
C GLY A 402 17.13 -5.76 -8.32
N LEU A 403 16.91 -5.34 -7.07
CA LEU A 403 17.44 -6.04 -5.90
C LEU A 403 16.67 -7.33 -5.67
N LYS A 404 17.38 -8.47 -5.62
CA LYS A 404 16.76 -9.75 -5.22
C LYS A 404 16.29 -9.67 -3.76
N GLN A 405 15.34 -10.49 -3.39
CA GLN A 405 14.76 -10.49 -2.04
C GLN A 405 15.79 -10.61 -0.92
N ARG A 406 16.80 -11.47 -1.09
CA ARG A 406 17.89 -11.62 -0.11
C ARG A 406 18.71 -10.33 0.06
N GLU A 407 18.97 -9.63 -1.04
CA GLU A 407 19.68 -8.35 -1.03
C GLU A 407 18.87 -7.28 -0.33
N GLN A 408 17.54 -7.23 -0.56
CA GLN A 408 16.62 -6.31 0.14
C GLN A 408 16.64 -6.55 1.66
N ILE A 409 16.61 -7.81 2.10
CA ILE A 409 16.72 -8.17 3.52
C ILE A 409 18.07 -7.70 4.09
N GLY A 410 19.18 -7.94 3.39
CA GLY A 410 20.51 -7.50 3.80
C GLY A 410 20.62 -5.97 3.97
N VAL A 411 20.01 -5.20 3.05
CA VAL A 411 19.96 -3.73 3.15
C VAL A 411 19.18 -3.30 4.39
N LEU A 412 18.07 -3.95 4.69
CA LEU A 412 17.28 -3.63 5.87
C LEU A 412 17.99 -3.99 7.18
N ASP A 413 18.72 -5.10 7.21
CA ASP A 413 19.49 -5.51 8.37
C ASP A 413 20.66 -4.53 8.64
N GLN A 414 21.31 -4.03 7.59
CA GLN A 414 22.29 -2.94 7.72
C GLN A 414 21.65 -1.67 8.29
N PHE A 415 20.43 -1.32 7.87
CA PHE A 415 19.72 -0.17 8.39
C PHE A 415 19.24 -0.40 9.84
N ARG A 416 18.79 -1.61 10.19
CA ARG A 416 18.40 -1.98 11.57
C ARG A 416 19.58 -1.97 12.53
N SER A 417 20.72 -2.53 12.13
CA SER A 417 21.92 -2.57 12.97
C SER A 417 22.62 -1.23 13.14
N GLY A 418 22.36 -0.24 12.25
CA GLY A 418 23.05 1.06 12.23
C GLY A 418 24.31 1.08 11.39
N ALA A 419 24.60 0.03 10.67
CA ALA A 419 25.64 0.03 9.66
C ALA A 419 25.35 1.07 8.57
N SER A 420 24.05 1.31 8.25
CA SER A 420 23.58 2.48 7.51
C SER A 420 22.58 3.28 8.35
N ASN A 421 22.60 4.62 8.23
CA ASN A 421 21.71 5.53 8.94
C ASN A 421 20.74 6.29 8.02
N VAL A 422 20.98 6.27 6.72
CA VAL A 422 20.12 6.86 5.69
C VAL A 422 19.70 5.78 4.70
N LEU A 423 18.40 5.55 4.56
CA LEU A 423 17.81 4.62 3.60
C LEU A 423 17.09 5.41 2.51
N VAL A 424 17.54 5.30 1.27
CA VAL A 424 16.82 5.84 0.10
C VAL A 424 16.01 4.72 -0.52
N ALA A 425 14.68 4.87 -0.58
CA ALA A 425 13.78 3.79 -0.97
C ALA A 425 12.76 4.22 -2.02
N THR A 426 12.44 3.30 -2.93
CA THR A 426 11.25 3.40 -3.78
C THR A 426 10.04 2.79 -3.07
N SER A 427 8.92 2.62 -3.77
CA SER A 427 7.66 2.08 -3.22
C SER A 427 7.79 0.72 -2.50
N VAL A 428 8.88 -0.02 -2.72
CA VAL A 428 9.15 -1.29 -2.00
C VAL A 428 9.33 -1.08 -0.50
N GLY A 429 9.82 0.09 -0.08
CA GLY A 429 9.91 0.44 1.33
C GLY A 429 8.57 0.81 2.00
N GLU A 430 7.47 0.84 1.25
CA GLU A 430 6.14 1.21 1.77
C GLU A 430 5.46 0.07 2.49
N GLU A 431 5.45 -1.12 1.91
CA GLU A 431 4.75 -2.31 2.42
C GLU A 431 5.70 -3.48 2.65
N GLY A 432 5.42 -4.27 3.66
CA GLY A 432 6.01 -5.60 3.81
C GLY A 432 7.41 -5.67 4.40
N LEU A 433 7.98 -4.55 4.80
CA LEU A 433 9.31 -4.52 5.39
C LEU A 433 9.24 -3.94 6.79
N ASP A 434 9.73 -4.70 7.76
CA ASP A 434 9.91 -4.17 9.12
C ASP A 434 11.09 -3.19 9.14
N VAL A 435 10.78 -1.95 8.78
CA VAL A 435 11.72 -0.86 8.98
C VAL A 435 11.56 -0.37 10.42
N THR A 436 12.65 -0.43 11.17
CA THR A 436 12.69 0.08 12.54
C THR A 436 12.16 1.51 12.63
N SER A 437 11.66 1.89 13.80
CA SER A 437 11.27 3.27 14.10
C SER A 437 12.34 4.26 13.64
N THR A 438 11.97 5.17 12.74
CA THR A 438 12.87 6.20 12.21
C THR A 438 12.61 7.54 12.86
N ASP A 439 13.65 8.37 12.94
CA ASP A 439 13.56 9.73 13.52
C ASP A 439 13.04 10.72 12.48
N LEU A 440 13.38 10.53 11.19
CA LEU A 440 12.99 11.40 10.10
C LEU A 440 12.58 10.60 8.87
N VAL A 441 11.42 10.93 8.30
CA VAL A 441 10.96 10.46 7.00
C VAL A 441 10.84 11.63 6.04
N ILE A 442 11.45 11.51 4.87
CA ILE A 442 11.39 12.56 3.83
C ILE A 442 10.70 11.99 2.60
N PHE A 443 9.71 12.70 2.08
CA PHE A 443 9.10 12.44 0.78
C PHE A 443 9.69 13.42 -0.23
N TYR A 444 10.41 12.88 -1.22
CA TYR A 444 10.93 13.68 -2.33
C TYR A 444 9.79 14.30 -3.16
N GLU A 445 8.69 13.57 -3.30
CA GLU A 445 7.45 14.03 -3.90
C GLU A 445 6.23 13.53 -3.13
N PRO A 446 5.11 14.27 -3.15
CA PRO A 446 3.84 13.80 -2.61
C PRO A 446 3.30 12.60 -3.40
N VAL A 447 2.62 11.68 -2.71
CA VAL A 447 1.99 10.52 -3.33
C VAL A 447 0.49 10.76 -3.41
N PRO A 448 -0.15 10.66 -4.59
CA PRO A 448 -1.58 10.90 -4.75
C PRO A 448 -2.48 9.77 -4.19
N SER A 449 -1.95 8.96 -3.28
CA SER A 449 -2.62 7.82 -2.65
C SER A 449 -2.57 7.97 -1.13
N GLU A 450 -3.74 7.99 -0.51
CA GLU A 450 -3.89 8.02 0.96
C GLU A 450 -3.26 6.79 1.62
N ILE A 451 -3.41 5.62 1.02
CA ILE A 451 -2.85 4.36 1.52
C ILE A 451 -1.34 4.45 1.63
N ARG A 452 -0.66 4.81 0.53
CA ARG A 452 0.81 4.94 0.49
C ARG A 452 1.32 6.05 1.41
N SER A 453 0.60 7.19 1.46
CA SER A 453 0.97 8.30 2.35
C SER A 453 0.94 7.86 3.82
N ILE A 454 -0.10 7.13 4.24
CA ILE A 454 -0.24 6.59 5.60
C ILE A 454 0.85 5.54 5.87
N GLN A 455 1.11 4.62 4.95
CA GLN A 455 2.12 3.58 5.10
C GLN A 455 3.53 4.15 5.24
N ARG A 456 3.89 5.16 4.45
CA ARG A 456 5.19 5.84 4.52
C ARG A 456 5.35 6.62 5.82
N ARG A 457 4.34 7.41 6.24
CA ARG A 457 4.35 8.16 7.50
C ARG A 457 4.47 7.25 8.72
N GLY A 458 3.82 6.11 8.70
CA GLY A 458 3.88 5.10 9.75
C GLY A 458 5.25 4.45 9.97
N ARG A 459 6.32 4.89 9.29
CA ARG A 459 7.71 4.47 9.56
C ARG A 459 8.35 5.24 10.69
N THR A 460 7.79 6.38 11.07
CA THR A 460 8.22 7.19 12.23
C THR A 460 7.13 7.27 13.30
N GLY A 461 7.42 7.78 14.47
CA GLY A 461 6.44 7.97 15.55
C GLY A 461 6.03 6.71 16.32
N ARG A 462 6.67 5.55 16.10
CA ARG A 462 6.28 4.27 16.73
C ARG A 462 6.66 4.17 18.22
N LYS A 463 7.86 4.64 18.58
CA LYS A 463 8.40 4.54 19.95
C LYS A 463 8.76 5.91 20.55
N ARG A 464 8.85 6.95 19.76
CA ARG A 464 9.15 8.35 20.12
C ARG A 464 8.64 9.29 19.03
N SER A 465 8.50 10.57 19.38
CA SER A 465 8.10 11.61 18.43
C SER A 465 8.94 11.55 17.16
N GLY A 466 8.29 11.63 16.02
CA GLY A 466 8.93 11.53 14.73
C GLY A 466 8.64 12.73 13.84
N LYS A 467 9.51 12.95 12.86
CA LYS A 467 9.37 14.04 11.89
C LYS A 467 9.15 13.50 10.48
N VAL A 468 8.18 14.09 9.79
CA VAL A 468 7.90 13.82 8.38
C VAL A 468 8.05 15.11 7.59
N VAL A 469 8.85 15.08 6.55
CA VAL A 469 9.02 16.21 5.62
C VAL A 469 8.52 15.81 4.25
N VAL A 470 7.67 16.63 3.64
CA VAL A 470 7.18 16.44 2.28
C VAL A 470 7.65 17.59 1.41
N LEU A 471 8.45 17.30 0.38
CA LEU A 471 8.88 18.33 -0.56
C LEU A 471 7.84 18.51 -1.67
N VAL A 472 7.48 19.75 -1.94
CA VAL A 472 6.42 20.12 -2.86
C VAL A 472 6.93 21.17 -3.83
N THR A 473 6.90 20.89 -5.12
CA THR A 473 7.22 21.89 -6.15
C THR A 473 5.99 22.74 -6.43
N ARG A 474 6.10 24.05 -6.24
CA ARG A 474 4.99 25.02 -6.41
C ARG A 474 4.51 25.08 -7.86
N ALA A 475 3.20 25.26 -8.02
CA ALA A 475 2.52 25.36 -9.32
C ALA A 475 2.74 24.16 -10.25
N THR A 476 2.91 22.97 -9.67
CA THR A 476 3.10 21.70 -10.40
C THR A 476 2.13 20.62 -9.91
N ARG A 477 2.30 19.41 -10.45
CA ARG A 477 1.53 18.21 -10.02
C ARG A 477 1.77 17.84 -8.57
N ASP A 478 2.89 18.22 -7.96
CA ASP A 478 3.16 17.95 -6.55
C ASP A 478 2.08 18.56 -5.64
N GLU A 479 1.68 19.81 -5.88
CA GLU A 479 0.60 20.43 -5.11
C GLU A 479 -0.72 19.68 -5.27
N ALA A 480 -1.06 19.34 -6.52
CA ALA A 480 -2.29 18.58 -6.79
C ALA A 480 -2.27 17.21 -6.11
N TYR A 481 -1.13 16.52 -6.09
CA TYR A 481 -0.96 15.22 -5.44
C TYR A 481 -1.05 15.33 -3.92
N LEU A 482 -0.43 16.34 -3.31
CA LEU A 482 -0.53 16.60 -1.87
C LEU A 482 -1.99 16.84 -1.45
N TYR A 483 -2.69 17.77 -2.11
CA TYR A 483 -4.09 18.05 -1.81
C TYR A 483 -5.01 16.86 -2.06
N ALA A 484 -4.77 16.09 -3.13
CA ALA A 484 -5.53 14.88 -3.42
C ALA A 484 -5.35 13.83 -2.32
N SER A 485 -4.12 13.63 -1.83
CA SER A 485 -3.83 12.69 -0.74
C SER A 485 -4.53 13.09 0.57
N ILE A 486 -4.44 14.37 0.96
CA ILE A 486 -5.07 14.90 2.17
C ILE A 486 -6.61 14.78 2.10
N ASN A 487 -7.20 15.15 0.96
CA ASN A 487 -8.65 15.09 0.79
C ASN A 487 -9.16 13.64 0.78
N LYS A 488 -8.44 12.72 0.15
CA LYS A 488 -8.78 11.29 0.17
C LYS A 488 -8.67 10.70 1.57
N GLU A 489 -7.64 11.04 2.33
CA GLU A 489 -7.51 10.60 3.73
C GLU A 489 -8.68 11.08 4.59
N ARG A 490 -9.05 12.37 4.48
CA ARG A 490 -10.23 12.93 5.18
C ARG A 490 -11.53 12.22 4.77
N SER A 491 -11.70 11.98 3.47
CA SER A 491 -12.87 11.28 2.93
C SER A 491 -12.94 9.83 3.40
N MET A 492 -11.80 9.16 3.46
CA MET A 492 -11.69 7.79 3.98
C MET A 492 -12.14 7.72 5.44
N ARG A 493 -11.59 8.57 6.31
CA ARG A 493 -11.95 8.60 7.74
C ARG A 493 -13.45 8.84 7.93
N LYS A 494 -14.03 9.85 7.25
CA LYS A 494 -15.47 10.14 7.31
C LYS A 494 -16.33 8.98 6.75
N GLY A 495 -15.89 8.37 5.66
CA GLY A 495 -16.59 7.25 5.04
C GLY A 495 -16.61 6.01 5.93
N LEU A 496 -15.51 5.71 6.60
CA LEU A 496 -15.38 4.59 7.53
C LEU A 496 -16.26 4.76 8.76
N SER A 497 -16.24 5.93 9.41
CA SER A 497 -17.08 6.19 10.59
C SER A 497 -18.58 6.04 10.25
N ARG A 498 -19.01 6.50 9.06
CA ARG A 498 -20.39 6.31 8.61
C ARG A 498 -20.73 4.84 8.30
N LEU A 499 -19.78 4.07 7.74
CA LEU A 499 -19.97 2.66 7.47
C LEU A 499 -20.07 1.86 8.77
N GLN A 500 -19.17 2.10 9.72
CA GLN A 500 -19.22 1.49 11.04
C GLN A 500 -20.58 1.70 11.68
N HIS A 501 -21.05 2.96 11.75
CA HIS A 501 -22.35 3.28 12.32
C HIS A 501 -23.51 2.61 11.56
N SER A 502 -23.48 2.55 10.23
CA SER A 502 -24.55 1.90 9.46
C SER A 502 -24.61 0.40 9.71
N MET A 503 -23.46 -0.27 9.83
CA MET A 503 -23.39 -1.71 10.10
C MET A 503 -23.80 -2.03 11.54
N GLU A 504 -23.46 -1.18 12.52
CA GLU A 504 -23.92 -1.31 13.90
C GLU A 504 -25.45 -1.19 14.01
N VAL A 505 -26.07 -0.28 13.25
CA VAL A 505 -27.53 -0.12 13.20
C VAL A 505 -28.19 -1.31 12.51
N GLU A 506 -27.64 -1.76 11.36
CA GLU A 506 -28.15 -2.94 10.65
C GLU A 506 -28.10 -4.20 11.56
N ALA A 507 -26.97 -4.42 12.26
CA ALA A 507 -26.81 -5.54 13.18
C ALA A 507 -27.75 -5.45 14.41
N ALA A 508 -28.00 -4.25 14.92
CA ALA A 508 -28.94 -4.05 16.03
C ALA A 508 -30.38 -4.40 15.62
N LEU A 509 -30.81 -3.99 14.41
CA LEU A 509 -32.14 -4.30 13.88
C LEU A 509 -32.33 -5.81 13.64
N GLU A 510 -31.30 -6.49 13.08
CA GLU A 510 -31.35 -7.94 12.89
C GLU A 510 -31.42 -8.71 14.21
N ASN A 511 -30.77 -8.22 15.26
CA ASN A 511 -30.86 -8.83 16.59
C ASN A 511 -32.24 -8.61 17.22
N GLU A 512 -32.84 -7.41 17.08
CA GLU A 512 -34.19 -7.14 17.52
C GLU A 512 -35.21 -8.05 16.82
N GLU A 513 -35.09 -8.25 15.50
CA GLU A 513 -35.96 -9.16 14.75
C GLU A 513 -35.81 -10.63 15.19
N LYS A 514 -34.56 -11.09 15.45
CA LYS A 514 -34.33 -12.43 15.99
C LYS A 514 -34.92 -12.62 17.39
N ASP A 515 -34.73 -11.65 18.28
CA ASP A 515 -35.27 -11.68 19.63
C ASP A 515 -36.81 -11.71 19.62
N GLU A 516 -37.45 -10.97 18.68
CA GLU A 516 -38.90 -11.03 18.48
C GLU A 516 -39.38 -12.38 17.91
N GLU A 517 -38.62 -12.99 16.97
CA GLU A 517 -38.93 -14.31 16.44
C GLU A 517 -38.80 -15.40 17.51
N ASP A 518 -37.72 -15.36 18.30
CA ASP A 518 -37.52 -16.30 19.42
C ASP A 518 -38.60 -16.15 20.51
N ALA A 519 -38.99 -14.91 20.80
CA ALA A 519 -40.10 -14.65 21.73
C ALA A 519 -41.46 -15.18 21.21
N ARG A 520 -41.74 -15.03 19.89
CA ARG A 520 -42.92 -15.60 19.24
C ARG A 520 -42.93 -17.14 19.27
N GLN A 521 -41.79 -17.77 19.00
CA GLN A 521 -41.65 -19.23 19.07
C GLN A 521 -41.77 -19.77 20.51
N ALA A 522 -41.22 -19.06 21.50
CA ALA A 522 -41.37 -19.41 22.91
C ALA A 522 -42.82 -19.26 23.42
N GLY A 523 -43.52 -18.24 22.93
CA GLY A 523 -44.96 -18.03 23.21
C GLY A 523 -45.84 -19.13 22.62
N GLN A 524 -45.56 -19.61 21.43
CA GLN A 524 -46.30 -20.70 20.77
C GLN A 524 -46.04 -22.07 21.48
N ARG A 525 -44.82 -22.31 22.00
CA ARG A 525 -44.54 -23.52 22.77
C ARG A 525 -45.24 -23.57 24.13
N LYS A 526 -45.49 -22.42 24.77
CA LYS A 526 -46.25 -22.33 26.02
C LYS A 526 -47.75 -22.46 25.82
N GLY A 527 -48.29 -21.98 24.69
CA GLY A 527 -49.72 -22.10 24.33
C GLY A 527 -50.13 -23.52 23.93
N GLY A 528 -49.21 -24.35 23.43
CA GLY A 528 -49.45 -25.76 23.08
C GLY A 528 -49.50 -26.74 24.26
N GLN A 529 -48.97 -26.37 25.43
CA GLN A 529 -48.97 -27.23 26.64
C GLN A 529 -50.21 -27.03 27.55
N SER A 530 -51.00 -25.97 27.36
CA SER A 530 -52.19 -25.73 28.17
C SER A 530 -53.48 -26.42 27.66
N HIS A 531 -53.42 -27.06 26.47
CA HIS A 531 -54.61 -27.76 25.90
C HIS A 531 -54.57 -29.28 26.04
N LEU A 532 -53.64 -29.86 26.80
CA LEU A 532 -53.54 -31.30 27.01
C LEU A 532 -53.77 -31.75 28.47
N GLN A 533 -54.30 -30.89 29.35
CA GLN A 533 -54.63 -31.22 30.72
C GLN A 533 -56.12 -31.18 31.06
N ASP A 534 -57.01 -30.94 30.09
CA ASP A 534 -58.45 -30.97 30.27
C ASP A 534 -59.14 -32.01 29.36
N PHE A 535 -58.70 -33.26 29.42
CA PHE A 535 -59.49 -34.42 28.96
C PHE A 535 -59.23 -35.64 29.85
#